data_017e89856fd96696ad495268d0447af3
#
_entry.id   017e89856fd96696ad495268d0447af3
#
_cell.length_a   1.000
_cell.length_b   1.000
_cell.length_c   1.000
_cell.angle_alpha   90.00
_cell.angle_beta   90.00
_cell.angle_gamma   90.00
#
_symmetry.space_group_name_H-M   'P 1'
#
loop_
_entity.id
_entity.type
_entity.pdbx_description
1 polymer ?
#
loop_
_entity_poly.entity_id
_entity_poly.type
_entity_poly.pdbx_seq_one_letter_code
_entity_poly.pdbx_strand_id
1 'polypeptide(L)'
;NTQLREADAAYKKESQKYNIKNVAGNSLGGGLSNYVASKNDGIRSVTYNPAILPNGIYDKDNPRITNYLSEYDPLTLGERGAGYGDRLPGESHILQNNVPWLQTILSNHTGYDDAGVTVNGKNIPIDADAYLPVGIWSGQVLTGGGNGQKIDMNPDNIRILANSLRTRMMEQIKRGQFYLDTAVDLVNNEGNHLDNRTTSLQETFDNLLAEGEFGGIITSLANYAEFRDEMEKAKPVSYAAIDFMQRVRTLPILGEVLDVVSGSFFHALDLLVDIPALVNDLALRTEDMMDQVSKIKMQAIPELFKGINDQYLSDAMVTELKEHYKILDENKDLVVKQILTFSSQVTYVSNELEKADKLLSATQKVQSVGAPPATQAYVLKESKALKDGMGKKQRLLDRNFRDFSAKTTNLLMPILSSIRSITNQLKQVIKSAIRYLEDLQTGLSMVKIPFTDRDYQLKEELREYIRKLQEILLTVRGVGSAVKDMESNLEHVLAIYRPYIDTALFEGTKFQDVILLNKAATNIFHSAELIFGDIKHQLSGNTSAAISALDKVAVQTSNNMKSLLEQAKRGSIHI
;
A
#
# COMPACT_ATOMS: atom_id res chain seq x y z
N ASN A 1 -19.81 16.05 -6.70
CA ASN A 1 -21.02 15.59 -7.39
C ASN A 1 -21.15 16.05 -8.84
N THR A 2 -20.36 17.02 -9.31
CA THR A 2 -20.37 17.47 -10.71
C THR A 2 -19.84 16.38 -11.63
N GLN A 3 -18.69 15.80 -11.34
CA GLN A 3 -18.08 14.73 -12.13
C GLN A 3 -18.97 13.48 -12.29
N LEU A 4 -19.69 13.10 -11.24
CA LEU A 4 -20.65 11.98 -11.33
C LEU A 4 -21.76 12.24 -12.34
N ARG A 5 -22.31 13.48 -12.37
CA ARG A 5 -23.34 13.89 -13.33
C ARG A 5 -22.79 13.98 -14.74
N GLU A 6 -21.56 14.47 -14.89
CA GLU A 6 -20.89 14.55 -16.20
C GLU A 6 -20.62 13.15 -16.76
N ALA A 7 -20.21 12.19 -15.92
CA ALA A 7 -20.01 10.80 -16.35
C ALA A 7 -21.32 10.16 -16.84
N ASP A 8 -22.44 10.36 -16.12
CA ASP A 8 -23.76 9.86 -16.54
C ASP A 8 -24.23 10.54 -17.83
N ALA A 9 -24.01 11.85 -17.96
CA ALA A 9 -24.32 12.58 -19.18
C ALA A 9 -23.49 12.11 -20.37
N ALA A 10 -22.20 11.87 -20.18
CA ALA A 10 -21.31 11.30 -21.19
C ALA A 10 -21.78 9.90 -21.63
N TYR A 11 -22.08 9.03 -20.65
CA TYR A 11 -22.66 7.71 -20.94
C TYR A 11 -23.95 7.84 -21.78
N LYS A 12 -24.90 8.66 -21.36
CA LYS A 12 -26.18 8.87 -22.09
C LYS A 12 -25.97 9.39 -23.51
N LYS A 13 -25.00 10.26 -23.72
CA LYS A 13 -24.63 10.75 -25.05
C LYS A 13 -24.06 9.65 -25.94
N GLU A 14 -23.13 8.87 -25.41
CA GLU A 14 -22.48 7.82 -26.19
C GLU A 14 -23.39 6.59 -26.39
N SER A 15 -24.30 6.29 -25.47
CA SER A 15 -25.29 5.20 -25.61
C SER A 15 -26.32 5.45 -26.73
N GLN A 16 -26.45 6.70 -27.20
CA GLN A 16 -27.27 7.02 -28.41
C GLN A 16 -26.59 6.51 -29.69
N LYS A 17 -25.25 6.36 -29.67
CA LYS A 17 -24.47 5.93 -30.83
C LYS A 17 -24.09 4.47 -30.77
N TYR A 18 -23.86 3.97 -29.57
CA TYR A 18 -23.29 2.64 -29.32
C TYR A 18 -24.14 1.85 -28.33
N ASN A 19 -24.24 0.54 -28.53
CA ASN A 19 -24.90 -0.36 -27.58
C ASN A 19 -23.96 -0.70 -26.41
N ILE A 20 -23.78 0.24 -25.48
CA ILE A 20 -22.91 0.10 -24.33
C ILE A 20 -23.58 -0.85 -23.32
N LYS A 21 -22.90 -1.93 -22.94
CA LYS A 21 -23.36 -2.91 -21.95
C LYS A 21 -22.53 -2.89 -20.68
N ASN A 22 -21.29 -2.47 -20.78
CA ASN A 22 -20.35 -2.49 -19.66
C ASN A 22 -19.60 -1.16 -19.59
N VAL A 23 -19.30 -0.74 -18.37
CA VAL A 23 -18.39 0.36 -18.05
C VAL A 23 -17.31 -0.16 -17.13
N ALA A 24 -16.11 0.40 -17.20
CA ALA A 24 -14.99 0.01 -16.36
C ALA A 24 -14.19 1.23 -15.95
N GLY A 25 -13.50 1.14 -14.81
CA GLY A 25 -12.65 2.23 -14.35
C GLY A 25 -11.78 1.85 -13.16
N ASN A 26 -10.72 2.64 -12.97
CA ASN A 26 -9.83 2.58 -11.83
C ASN A 26 -9.97 3.85 -11.00
N SER A 27 -9.77 3.75 -9.69
CA SER A 27 -9.75 4.90 -8.78
C SER A 27 -11.02 5.77 -8.90
N LEU A 28 -10.86 7.07 -9.13
CA LEU A 28 -11.97 7.99 -9.41
C LEU A 28 -12.83 7.52 -10.59
N GLY A 29 -12.19 7.04 -11.68
CA GLY A 29 -12.90 6.46 -12.85
C GLY A 29 -13.74 5.24 -12.47
N GLY A 30 -13.26 4.43 -11.50
CA GLY A 30 -14.05 3.34 -10.92
C GLY A 30 -15.30 3.83 -10.19
N GLY A 31 -15.16 4.87 -9.37
CA GLY A 31 -16.33 5.51 -8.74
C GLY A 31 -17.33 6.08 -9.75
N LEU A 32 -16.85 6.70 -10.82
CA LEU A 32 -17.69 7.20 -11.91
C LEU A 32 -18.41 6.06 -12.64
N SER A 33 -17.73 4.96 -12.93
CA SER A 33 -18.30 3.76 -13.56
C SER A 33 -19.39 3.12 -12.68
N ASN A 34 -19.12 2.99 -11.39
CA ASN A 34 -20.10 2.49 -10.42
C ASN A 34 -21.33 3.39 -10.34
N TYR A 35 -21.16 4.70 -10.39
CA TYR A 35 -22.28 5.65 -10.42
C TYR A 35 -23.12 5.48 -11.68
N VAL A 36 -22.50 5.38 -12.86
CA VAL A 36 -23.22 5.17 -14.14
C VAL A 36 -24.01 3.88 -14.10
N ALA A 37 -23.42 2.77 -13.64
CA ALA A 37 -24.14 1.48 -13.54
C ALA A 37 -25.25 1.50 -12.49
N SER A 38 -25.10 2.27 -11.40
CA SER A 38 -26.14 2.43 -10.38
C SER A 38 -27.34 3.26 -10.87
N LYS A 39 -27.14 4.13 -11.87
CA LYS A 39 -28.18 5.02 -12.42
C LYS A 39 -28.85 4.50 -13.69
N ASN A 40 -28.22 3.56 -14.38
CA ASN A 40 -28.71 3.09 -15.68
C ASN A 40 -28.90 1.57 -15.66
N ASP A 41 -30.14 1.14 -15.87
CA ASP A 41 -30.47 -0.27 -15.88
C ASP A 41 -29.84 -1.00 -17.07
N GLY A 42 -29.45 -2.27 -16.83
CA GLY A 42 -28.83 -3.12 -17.85
C GLY A 42 -27.34 -2.87 -18.07
N ILE A 43 -26.75 -1.90 -17.37
CA ILE A 43 -25.31 -1.62 -17.45
C ILE A 43 -24.58 -2.34 -16.31
N ARG A 44 -23.48 -3.03 -16.67
CA ARG A 44 -22.56 -3.64 -15.71
C ARG A 44 -21.36 -2.74 -15.49
N SER A 45 -20.85 -2.73 -14.27
CA SER A 45 -19.59 -2.04 -13.92
C SER A 45 -18.58 -3.04 -13.40
N VAL A 46 -17.34 -2.93 -13.91
CA VAL A 46 -16.18 -3.66 -13.38
C VAL A 46 -15.11 -2.62 -13.04
N THR A 47 -14.69 -2.60 -11.79
CA THR A 47 -13.80 -1.56 -11.32
C THR A 47 -12.59 -2.10 -10.58
N TYR A 48 -11.51 -1.34 -10.61
CA TYR A 48 -10.29 -1.57 -9.84
C TYR A 48 -10.09 -0.42 -8.85
N ASN A 49 -9.89 -0.76 -7.57
CA ASN A 49 -9.63 0.21 -6.49
C ASN A 49 -10.53 1.45 -6.62
N PRO A 50 -11.86 1.30 -6.77
CA PRO A 50 -12.73 2.42 -7.08
C PRO A 50 -12.87 3.35 -5.88
N ALA A 51 -12.95 4.65 -6.14
CA ALA A 51 -13.35 5.62 -5.14
C ALA A 51 -14.80 5.35 -4.68
N ILE A 52 -15.06 5.53 -3.38
CA ILE A 52 -16.38 5.38 -2.78
C ILE A 52 -17.38 6.39 -3.34
N LEU A 53 -18.64 6.01 -3.33
CA LEU A 53 -19.74 6.91 -3.72
C LEU A 53 -20.29 7.68 -2.51
N PRO A 54 -20.81 8.89 -2.71
CA PRO A 54 -21.54 9.60 -1.67
C PRO A 54 -22.75 8.80 -1.18
N ASN A 55 -23.08 8.92 0.11
CA ASN A 55 -24.22 8.23 0.70
C ASN A 55 -25.53 8.51 -0.03
N GLY A 56 -26.36 7.48 -0.15
CA GLY A 56 -27.75 7.58 -0.63
C GLY A 56 -27.92 7.68 -2.14
N ILE A 57 -26.84 7.50 -2.93
CA ILE A 57 -26.92 7.57 -4.39
C ILE A 57 -26.70 6.22 -5.10
N TYR A 58 -26.55 5.14 -4.35
CA TYR A 58 -26.29 3.79 -4.87
C TYR A 58 -27.08 2.73 -4.09
N ASP A 59 -27.31 1.60 -4.75
CA ASP A 59 -27.78 0.37 -4.12
C ASP A 59 -26.56 -0.49 -3.74
N LYS A 60 -26.44 -0.80 -2.45
CA LYS A 60 -25.30 -1.55 -1.92
C LYS A 60 -25.21 -2.96 -2.53
N ASP A 61 -26.35 -3.59 -2.76
CA ASP A 61 -26.42 -4.98 -3.22
C ASP A 61 -26.62 -5.12 -4.73
N ASN A 62 -26.19 -4.13 -5.52
CA ASN A 62 -26.37 -4.12 -6.96
C ASN A 62 -25.58 -5.25 -7.65
N PRO A 63 -26.22 -6.32 -8.16
CA PRO A 63 -25.51 -7.48 -8.71
C PRO A 63 -24.82 -7.20 -10.05
N ARG A 64 -24.97 -6.01 -10.61
CA ARG A 64 -24.35 -5.60 -11.88
C ARG A 64 -22.99 -4.92 -11.67
N ILE A 65 -22.58 -4.72 -10.41
CA ILE A 65 -21.35 -4.03 -10.07
C ILE A 65 -20.40 -5.01 -9.39
N THR A 66 -19.18 -5.10 -9.94
CA THR A 66 -18.09 -5.91 -9.38
C THR A 66 -16.87 -5.04 -9.18
N ASN A 67 -16.37 -5.00 -7.95
CA ASN A 67 -15.19 -4.23 -7.58
C ASN A 67 -14.05 -5.18 -7.25
N TYR A 68 -12.89 -4.95 -7.83
CA TYR A 68 -11.65 -5.61 -7.48
C TYR A 68 -10.79 -4.64 -6.68
N LEU A 69 -10.36 -5.06 -5.49
CA LEU A 69 -9.64 -4.25 -4.53
C LEU A 69 -8.28 -4.87 -4.27
N SER A 70 -7.21 -4.16 -4.49
CA SER A 70 -5.88 -4.62 -4.11
C SER A 70 -5.74 -4.67 -2.58
N GLU A 71 -5.11 -5.71 -2.08
CA GLU A 71 -4.87 -5.92 -0.64
C GLU A 71 -4.16 -4.74 0.02
N TYR A 72 -3.23 -4.10 -0.70
CA TYR A 72 -2.40 -3.00 -0.20
C TYR A 72 -2.67 -1.66 -0.88
N ASP A 73 -3.81 -1.51 -1.53
CA ASP A 73 -4.18 -0.20 -2.08
C ASP A 73 -4.46 0.81 -0.96
N PRO A 74 -3.73 1.94 -0.91
CA PRO A 74 -3.86 2.92 0.16
C PRO A 74 -5.23 3.60 0.20
N LEU A 75 -5.90 3.77 -0.95
CA LEU A 75 -7.27 4.29 -1.00
C LEU A 75 -8.24 3.32 -0.33
N THR A 76 -8.19 2.05 -0.73
CA THR A 76 -9.02 0.98 -0.16
C THR A 76 -8.78 0.78 1.34
N LEU A 77 -7.49 0.80 1.76
CA LEU A 77 -7.14 0.68 3.18
C LEU A 77 -7.61 1.89 3.98
N GLY A 78 -7.44 3.10 3.44
CA GLY A 78 -7.91 4.34 4.06
C GLY A 78 -9.44 4.39 4.19
N GLU A 79 -10.17 4.00 3.16
CA GLU A 79 -11.63 3.95 3.16
C GLU A 79 -12.17 2.92 4.16
N ARG A 80 -11.54 1.76 4.27
CA ARG A 80 -11.88 0.72 5.25
C ARG A 80 -11.54 1.13 6.68
N GLY A 81 -10.35 1.71 6.89
CA GLY A 81 -9.91 2.21 8.19
C GLY A 81 -10.80 3.34 8.72
N ALA A 82 -11.37 4.15 7.83
CA ALA A 82 -12.33 5.19 8.17
C ALA A 82 -13.78 4.68 8.32
N GLY A 83 -14.02 3.36 8.17
CA GLY A 83 -15.37 2.77 8.27
C GLY A 83 -16.25 3.01 7.03
N TYR A 84 -15.65 3.39 5.90
CA TYR A 84 -16.38 3.68 4.65
C TYR A 84 -16.44 2.50 3.67
N GLY A 85 -15.92 1.33 4.04
CA GLY A 85 -15.97 0.13 3.18
C GLY A 85 -17.37 -0.25 2.72
N ASP A 86 -18.40 0.14 3.48
CA ASP A 86 -19.80 -0.06 3.13
C ASP A 86 -20.34 0.88 2.04
N ARG A 87 -19.53 1.79 1.52
CA ARG A 87 -19.92 2.75 0.48
C ARG A 87 -19.57 2.31 -0.93
N LEU A 88 -19.06 1.11 -1.10
CA LEU A 88 -18.91 0.50 -2.43
C LEU A 88 -20.17 -0.25 -2.79
N PRO A 89 -20.84 0.08 -3.91
CA PRO A 89 -21.97 -0.69 -4.39
C PRO A 89 -21.52 -2.02 -5.00
N GLY A 90 -22.35 -3.05 -4.90
CA GLY A 90 -22.12 -4.33 -5.54
C GLY A 90 -21.14 -5.24 -4.80
N GLU A 91 -20.66 -6.26 -5.49
CA GLU A 91 -19.77 -7.27 -4.94
C GLU A 91 -18.31 -6.78 -4.97
N SER A 92 -17.58 -7.00 -3.88
CA SER A 92 -16.17 -6.61 -3.77
C SER A 92 -15.29 -7.83 -3.52
N HIS A 93 -14.25 -7.98 -4.34
CA HIS A 93 -13.25 -9.04 -4.25
C HIS A 93 -11.89 -8.45 -3.93
N ILE A 94 -11.24 -8.96 -2.88
CA ILE A 94 -9.87 -8.55 -2.55
C ILE A 94 -8.92 -9.38 -3.39
N LEU A 95 -8.10 -8.69 -4.17
CA LEU A 95 -6.99 -9.29 -4.89
C LEU A 95 -5.77 -9.33 -3.97
N GLN A 96 -5.23 -10.52 -3.80
CA GLN A 96 -3.98 -10.67 -3.07
C GLN A 96 -2.84 -10.01 -3.86
N ASN A 97 -2.00 -9.28 -3.15
CA ASN A 97 -0.85 -8.61 -3.73
C ASN A 97 0.44 -9.18 -3.15
N ASN A 98 1.41 -9.44 -4.00
CA ASN A 98 2.71 -9.98 -3.61
C ASN A 98 3.65 -8.93 -3.04
N VAL A 99 3.37 -7.65 -3.28
CA VAL A 99 4.21 -6.54 -2.85
C VAL A 99 3.51 -5.75 -1.74
N PRO A 100 4.09 -5.69 -0.53
CA PRO A 100 3.55 -4.90 0.57
C PRO A 100 3.45 -3.41 0.20
N TRP A 101 2.40 -2.75 0.64
CA TRP A 101 2.09 -1.36 0.33
C TRP A 101 3.21 -0.35 0.65
N LEU A 102 4.06 -0.64 1.64
CA LEU A 102 5.19 0.21 2.00
C LEU A 102 6.26 0.37 0.93
N GLN A 103 6.39 -0.61 0.03
CA GLN A 103 7.38 -0.54 -1.05
C GLN A 103 6.86 0.23 -2.26
N THR A 104 5.54 0.31 -2.42
CA THR A 104 4.92 0.83 -3.64
C THR A 104 3.57 1.53 -3.36
N ILE A 105 3.56 2.53 -2.47
CA ILE A 105 2.31 3.21 -2.04
C ILE A 105 1.45 3.68 -3.23
N LEU A 106 2.08 4.19 -4.29
CA LEU A 106 1.37 4.66 -5.47
C LEU A 106 1.13 3.56 -6.51
N SER A 107 2.03 2.59 -6.64
CA SER A 107 1.93 1.53 -7.64
C SER A 107 0.79 0.56 -7.35
N ASN A 108 0.52 0.24 -6.08
CA ASN A 108 -0.62 -0.59 -5.69
C ASN A 108 -1.98 0.03 -6.02
N HIS A 109 -2.03 1.35 -6.23
CA HIS A 109 -3.24 2.05 -6.66
C HIS A 109 -3.37 2.13 -8.18
N THR A 110 -2.26 2.38 -8.88
CA THR A 110 -2.28 2.80 -10.28
C THR A 110 -1.75 1.78 -11.27
N GLY A 111 -0.82 0.90 -10.89
CA GLY A 111 -0.12 0.13 -11.87
C GLY A 111 0.37 -1.26 -11.47
N TYR A 112 0.39 -1.59 -10.17
CA TYR A 112 0.92 -2.87 -9.71
C TYR A 112 2.34 -3.14 -10.23
N ASP A 113 3.27 -2.23 -9.94
CA ASP A 113 4.66 -2.41 -10.35
C ASP A 113 5.25 -3.66 -9.69
N ASP A 114 5.95 -4.45 -10.50
CA ASP A 114 6.65 -5.62 -10.00
C ASP A 114 7.75 -5.21 -9.03
N ALA A 115 7.88 -5.94 -7.94
CA ALA A 115 9.03 -5.82 -7.06
C ALA A 115 10.19 -6.67 -7.57
N GLY A 116 11.41 -6.32 -7.19
CA GLY A 116 12.60 -7.12 -7.44
C GLY A 116 13.24 -7.54 -6.13
N VAL A 117 13.58 -8.82 -6.01
CA VAL A 117 14.40 -9.35 -4.93
C VAL A 117 15.78 -9.69 -5.48
N THR A 118 16.84 -9.12 -4.89
CA THR A 118 18.20 -9.40 -5.33
C THR A 118 18.80 -10.54 -4.51
N VAL A 119 18.96 -11.69 -5.15
CA VAL A 119 19.56 -12.88 -4.54
C VAL A 119 20.82 -13.25 -5.31
N ASN A 120 21.97 -13.30 -4.60
CA ASN A 120 23.26 -13.61 -5.19
C ASN A 120 23.60 -12.75 -6.44
N GLY A 121 23.28 -11.47 -6.39
CA GLY A 121 23.52 -10.51 -7.48
C GLY A 121 22.57 -10.63 -8.68
N LYS A 122 21.55 -11.51 -8.61
CA LYS A 122 20.50 -11.63 -9.63
C LYS A 122 19.21 -11.01 -9.13
N ASN A 123 18.62 -10.14 -9.94
CA ASN A 123 17.28 -9.64 -9.67
C ASN A 123 16.22 -10.70 -10.05
N ILE A 124 15.40 -11.08 -9.08
CA ILE A 124 14.26 -11.96 -9.23
C ILE A 124 13.02 -11.11 -9.23
N PRO A 125 12.30 -10.97 -10.35
CA PRO A 125 11.08 -10.22 -10.39
C PRO A 125 9.99 -10.91 -9.57
N ILE A 126 9.32 -10.18 -8.70
CA ILE A 126 8.11 -10.61 -8.01
C ILE A 126 6.95 -9.87 -8.65
N ASP A 127 6.08 -10.65 -9.23
CA ASP A 127 4.85 -10.19 -9.84
C ASP A 127 3.94 -9.57 -8.76
N ALA A 128 3.65 -8.30 -8.88
CA ALA A 128 2.77 -7.59 -7.94
C ALA A 128 1.31 -7.93 -8.19
N ASP A 129 0.98 -8.32 -9.42
CA ASP A 129 -0.37 -8.72 -9.79
C ASP A 129 -0.76 -10.00 -9.06
N ALA A 130 -1.87 -9.95 -8.37
CA ALA A 130 -2.45 -11.14 -7.79
C ALA A 130 -2.89 -12.10 -8.92
N TYR A 131 -2.48 -13.34 -8.87
CA TYR A 131 -3.03 -14.36 -9.73
C TYR A 131 -4.50 -14.57 -9.37
N LEU A 132 -5.36 -14.02 -10.20
CA LEU A 132 -6.78 -14.22 -10.03
C LEU A 132 -7.11 -15.70 -10.30
N PRO A 133 -7.61 -16.49 -9.33
CA PRO A 133 -7.99 -17.86 -9.57
C PRO A 133 -9.23 -17.87 -10.45
N VAL A 134 -9.10 -18.32 -11.68
CA VAL A 134 -10.18 -18.39 -12.67
C VAL A 134 -10.56 -19.83 -12.91
N GLY A 135 -11.83 -20.15 -12.81
CA GLY A 135 -12.36 -21.48 -13.09
C GLY A 135 -12.00 -21.94 -14.50
N ILE A 136 -11.53 -23.19 -14.62
CA ILE A 136 -11.01 -23.74 -15.87
C ILE A 136 -12.06 -23.74 -16.98
N TRP A 137 -13.30 -24.03 -16.63
CA TRP A 137 -14.39 -24.14 -17.59
C TRP A 137 -15.26 -22.88 -17.65
N SER A 138 -15.49 -22.24 -16.50
CA SER A 138 -16.37 -21.09 -16.41
C SER A 138 -15.71 -19.80 -16.89
N GLY A 139 -14.39 -19.69 -16.79
CA GLY A 139 -13.67 -18.44 -16.98
C GLY A 139 -14.01 -17.37 -15.95
N GLN A 140 -14.76 -17.72 -14.89
CA GLN A 140 -15.13 -16.80 -13.82
C GLN A 140 -14.15 -16.87 -12.66
N VAL A 141 -14.04 -15.75 -11.94
CA VAL A 141 -13.20 -15.67 -10.74
C VAL A 141 -13.76 -16.59 -9.65
N LEU A 142 -12.88 -17.39 -9.06
CA LEU A 142 -13.20 -18.27 -7.95
C LEU A 142 -12.98 -17.52 -6.62
N THR A 143 -14.06 -17.29 -5.89
CA THR A 143 -14.05 -16.60 -4.59
C THR A 143 -14.12 -17.54 -3.39
N GLY A 144 -14.22 -18.85 -3.64
CA GLY A 144 -14.30 -19.91 -2.63
C GLY A 144 -14.54 -21.27 -3.28
N GLY A 145 -14.55 -22.35 -2.49
CA GLY A 145 -14.55 -23.72 -3.01
C GLY A 145 -15.81 -24.12 -3.78
N GLY A 146 -15.77 -23.93 -5.11
CA GLY A 146 -16.60 -24.60 -6.09
C GLY A 146 -18.12 -24.62 -5.85
N ASN A 147 -18.76 -23.44 -5.87
CA ASN A 147 -20.22 -23.32 -5.73
C ASN A 147 -20.95 -23.15 -7.08
N GLY A 148 -20.21 -23.25 -8.18
CA GLY A 148 -20.78 -23.09 -9.52
C GLY A 148 -21.69 -24.24 -9.95
N GLN A 149 -22.49 -24.00 -10.98
CA GLN A 149 -23.28 -25.07 -11.59
C GLN A 149 -22.35 -26.15 -12.14
N LYS A 150 -22.66 -27.42 -11.86
CA LYS A 150 -21.89 -28.56 -12.39
C LYS A 150 -22.04 -28.65 -13.89
N ILE A 151 -20.92 -28.93 -14.55
CA ILE A 151 -20.87 -29.17 -15.98
C ILE A 151 -20.83 -30.68 -16.25
N ASP A 152 -21.23 -31.08 -17.45
CA ASP A 152 -21.07 -32.46 -17.90
C ASP A 152 -19.61 -32.78 -18.20
N MET A 153 -19.09 -33.87 -17.62
CA MET A 153 -17.70 -34.32 -17.81
C MET A 153 -17.56 -35.15 -19.09
N ASN A 154 -17.87 -34.53 -20.22
CA ASN A 154 -17.67 -35.12 -21.55
C ASN A 154 -16.17 -35.07 -21.97
N PRO A 155 -15.80 -35.78 -23.09
CA PRO A 155 -14.42 -35.79 -23.56
C PRO A 155 -13.80 -34.41 -23.77
N ASP A 156 -14.57 -33.45 -24.25
CA ASP A 156 -14.09 -32.09 -24.52
C ASP A 156 -13.73 -31.35 -23.20
N ASN A 157 -14.59 -31.47 -22.20
CA ASN A 157 -14.35 -30.85 -20.91
C ASN A 157 -13.16 -31.47 -20.15
N ILE A 158 -12.94 -32.78 -20.28
CA ILE A 158 -11.73 -33.43 -19.74
C ILE A 158 -10.48 -33.00 -20.52
N ARG A 159 -10.58 -32.81 -21.86
CA ARG A 159 -9.46 -32.27 -22.65
C ARG A 159 -9.11 -30.83 -22.27
N ILE A 160 -10.10 -29.97 -21.99
CA ILE A 160 -9.89 -28.62 -21.48
C ILE A 160 -9.15 -28.69 -20.13
N LEU A 161 -9.55 -29.57 -19.22
CA LEU A 161 -8.86 -29.79 -17.96
C LEU A 161 -7.40 -30.23 -18.17
N ALA A 162 -7.18 -31.25 -19.01
CA ALA A 162 -5.84 -31.75 -19.31
C ALA A 162 -4.91 -30.68 -19.88
N ASN A 163 -5.42 -29.86 -20.78
CA ASN A 163 -4.65 -28.76 -21.37
C ASN A 163 -4.36 -27.67 -20.34
N SER A 164 -5.35 -27.26 -19.55
CA SER A 164 -5.19 -26.22 -18.52
C SER A 164 -4.19 -26.61 -17.42
N LEU A 165 -4.22 -27.88 -16.99
CA LEU A 165 -3.25 -28.41 -16.04
C LEU A 165 -1.84 -28.39 -16.60
N ARG A 166 -1.68 -28.79 -17.88
CA ARG A 166 -0.38 -28.94 -18.51
C ARG A 166 0.30 -27.61 -18.85
N THR A 167 -0.47 -26.59 -19.19
CA THR A 167 0.04 -25.28 -19.60
C THR A 167 -0.02 -24.29 -18.42
N ARG A 168 -1.17 -23.67 -18.21
CA ARG A 168 -1.34 -22.56 -17.27
C ARG A 168 -1.02 -22.93 -15.83
N MET A 169 -1.57 -24.02 -15.33
CA MET A 169 -1.37 -24.40 -13.92
C MET A 169 0.06 -24.81 -13.62
N MET A 170 0.67 -25.60 -14.50
CA MET A 170 2.06 -26.02 -14.29
C MET A 170 3.05 -24.87 -14.33
N GLU A 171 2.82 -23.86 -15.16
CA GLU A 171 3.66 -22.67 -15.19
C GLU A 171 3.56 -21.90 -13.88
N GLN A 172 2.34 -21.66 -13.39
CA GLN A 172 2.12 -21.00 -12.09
C GLN A 172 2.76 -21.77 -10.92
N ILE A 173 2.55 -23.09 -10.87
CA ILE A 173 3.12 -23.94 -9.82
C ILE A 173 4.65 -23.89 -9.82
N LYS A 174 5.28 -23.97 -11.00
CA LYS A 174 6.75 -23.85 -11.12
C LYS A 174 7.25 -22.49 -10.65
N ARG A 175 6.52 -21.43 -10.92
CA ARG A 175 6.86 -20.10 -10.42
C ARG A 175 6.75 -20.01 -8.89
N GLY A 176 5.66 -20.53 -8.32
CA GLY A 176 5.49 -20.63 -6.87
C GLY A 176 6.59 -21.48 -6.21
N GLN A 177 6.95 -22.59 -6.84
CA GLN A 177 8.07 -23.43 -6.42
C GLN A 177 9.38 -22.62 -6.41
N PHE A 178 9.70 -21.95 -7.50
CA PHE A 178 10.92 -21.15 -7.63
C PHE A 178 11.01 -20.07 -6.54
N TYR A 179 9.92 -19.38 -6.24
CA TYR A 179 9.91 -18.39 -5.17
C TYR A 179 10.16 -19.02 -3.80
N LEU A 180 9.54 -20.17 -3.54
CA LEU A 180 9.71 -20.86 -2.25
C LEU A 180 11.14 -21.44 -2.12
N ASP A 181 11.70 -22.02 -3.18
CA ASP A 181 13.09 -22.50 -3.21
C ASP A 181 14.07 -21.37 -2.92
N THR A 182 13.84 -20.21 -3.52
CA THR A 182 14.67 -19.02 -3.29
C THR A 182 14.55 -18.52 -1.84
N ALA A 183 13.36 -18.54 -1.26
CA ALA A 183 13.16 -18.19 0.15
C ALA A 183 13.88 -19.16 1.09
N VAL A 184 13.82 -20.46 0.80
CA VAL A 184 14.56 -21.52 1.53
C VAL A 184 16.06 -21.29 1.47
N ASP A 185 16.59 -20.98 0.29
CA ASP A 185 18.00 -20.70 0.10
C ASP A 185 18.45 -19.47 0.90
N LEU A 186 17.67 -18.39 0.89
CA LEU A 186 17.93 -17.20 1.69
C LEU A 186 17.96 -17.53 3.19
N VAL A 187 16.98 -18.26 3.71
CA VAL A 187 16.93 -18.67 5.12
C VAL A 187 18.17 -19.51 5.49
N ASN A 188 18.55 -20.44 4.62
CA ASN A 188 19.72 -21.29 4.88
C ASN A 188 21.02 -20.50 4.87
N ASN A 189 21.17 -19.54 3.96
CA ASN A 189 22.37 -18.73 3.82
C ASN A 189 22.50 -17.67 4.93
N GLU A 190 21.40 -17.02 5.27
CA GLU A 190 21.42 -15.91 6.25
C GLU A 190 21.48 -16.36 7.70
N GLY A 191 21.13 -17.59 8.00
CA GLY A 191 21.26 -18.11 9.37
C GLY A 191 22.69 -18.15 9.92
N ASN A 192 23.66 -17.74 9.12
CA ASN A 192 25.07 -17.67 9.51
C ASN A 192 25.58 -16.24 9.78
N HIS A 193 24.77 -15.19 9.50
CA HIS A 193 25.17 -13.79 9.61
C HIS A 193 24.44 -13.04 10.74
N LEU A 194 24.72 -13.45 11.98
CA LEU A 194 24.00 -12.92 13.13
C LEU A 194 24.54 -11.58 13.69
N ASP A 195 25.71 -11.13 13.23
CA ASP A 195 26.46 -10.05 13.90
C ASP A 195 26.04 -8.60 13.51
N ASN A 196 25.35 -8.40 12.38
CA ASN A 196 25.01 -7.05 11.89
C ASN A 196 23.53 -6.65 12.06
N ARG A 197 22.82 -7.31 12.92
CA ARG A 197 21.33 -7.24 13.05
C ARG A 197 20.80 -5.88 13.43
N THR A 198 21.49 -5.20 14.36
CA THR A 198 21.02 -3.89 14.85
C THR A 198 21.02 -2.85 13.75
N THR A 199 22.09 -2.80 12.96
CA THR A 199 22.21 -1.87 11.83
C THR A 199 21.11 -2.12 10.80
N SER A 200 20.88 -3.38 10.43
CA SER A 200 19.87 -3.77 9.47
C SER A 200 18.43 -3.43 9.93
N LEU A 201 18.12 -3.69 11.20
CA LEU A 201 16.83 -3.32 11.78
C LEU A 201 16.63 -1.81 11.81
N GLN A 202 17.67 -1.06 12.17
CA GLN A 202 17.64 0.38 12.18
C GLN A 202 17.44 0.94 10.76
N GLU A 203 18.19 0.46 9.77
CA GLU A 203 18.07 0.87 8.37
C GLU A 203 16.66 0.58 7.81
N THR A 204 16.10 -0.60 8.12
CA THR A 204 14.73 -0.92 7.72
C THR A 204 13.72 0.03 8.34
N PHE A 205 13.88 0.37 9.62
CA PHE A 205 13.01 1.32 10.30
C PHE A 205 13.17 2.74 9.75
N ASP A 206 14.40 3.18 9.48
CA ASP A 206 14.70 4.46 8.86
C ASP A 206 14.07 4.57 7.47
N ASN A 207 14.15 3.50 6.67
CA ASN A 207 13.53 3.44 5.34
C ASN A 207 12.00 3.50 5.44
N LEU A 208 11.39 2.75 6.35
CA LEU A 208 9.96 2.81 6.60
C LEU A 208 9.47 4.22 6.96
N LEU A 209 10.22 4.91 7.82
CA LEU A 209 9.92 6.28 8.17
C LEU A 209 10.13 7.24 7.00
N ALA A 210 11.19 7.03 6.21
CA ALA A 210 11.54 7.89 5.07
C ALA A 210 10.59 7.72 3.88
N GLU A 211 10.08 6.51 3.64
CA GLU A 211 9.09 6.21 2.60
C GLU A 211 7.68 6.67 2.98
N GLY A 212 7.40 6.83 4.27
CA GLY A 212 6.13 7.31 4.80
C GLY A 212 6.03 8.84 4.91
N GLU A 213 5.12 9.28 5.77
CA GLU A 213 4.81 10.70 6.01
C GLU A 213 6.00 11.51 6.56
N PHE A 214 6.98 10.84 7.18
CA PHE A 214 8.22 11.46 7.63
C PHE A 214 9.09 11.94 6.47
N GLY A 215 9.12 11.20 5.35
CA GLY A 215 9.76 11.66 4.11
C GLY A 215 9.14 12.96 3.59
N GLY A 216 7.83 13.10 3.70
CA GLY A 216 7.11 14.34 3.39
C GLY A 216 7.51 15.53 4.29
N ILE A 217 7.75 15.27 5.59
CA ILE A 217 8.27 16.28 6.53
C ILE A 217 9.68 16.72 6.11
N ILE A 218 10.58 15.76 5.84
CA ILE A 218 11.96 16.07 5.44
C ILE A 218 11.98 16.84 4.12
N THR A 219 11.20 16.45 3.13
CA THR A 219 11.11 17.13 1.82
C THR A 219 10.56 18.55 1.99
N SER A 220 9.52 18.72 2.80
CA SER A 220 8.96 20.04 3.09
C SER A 220 9.96 20.94 3.83
N LEU A 221 10.82 20.38 4.68
CA LEU A 221 11.84 21.12 5.41
C LEU A 221 13.08 21.46 4.54
N ALA A 222 13.39 20.66 3.52
CA ALA A 222 14.43 21.02 2.54
C ALA A 222 14.09 22.32 1.82
N ASN A 223 12.83 22.51 1.44
CA ASN A 223 12.33 23.78 0.88
C ASN A 223 12.39 24.94 1.90
N TYR A 224 12.44 24.63 3.17
CA TYR A 224 12.49 25.60 4.24
C TYR A 224 13.89 26.20 4.50
N ALA A 225 14.95 25.44 4.23
CA ALA A 225 16.33 25.95 4.30
C ALA A 225 16.59 27.03 3.25
N GLU A 226 16.02 26.89 2.06
CA GLU A 226 16.05 27.89 0.98
C GLU A 226 15.30 29.18 1.40
N PHE A 227 14.21 29.00 2.15
CA PHE A 227 13.43 30.10 2.70
C PHE A 227 14.17 30.92 3.76
N ARG A 228 14.94 30.31 4.66
CA ARG A 228 15.74 31.05 5.66
C ARG A 228 16.64 32.08 4.99
N ASP A 229 17.30 31.70 3.88
CA ASP A 229 18.17 32.58 3.12
C ASP A 229 17.39 33.73 2.45
N GLU A 230 16.15 33.47 2.03
CA GLU A 230 15.28 34.51 1.47
C GLU A 230 14.75 35.49 2.54
N MET A 231 14.46 35.00 3.74
CA MET A 231 14.06 35.84 4.87
C MET A 231 15.21 36.76 5.32
N GLU A 232 16.44 36.27 5.33
CA GLU A 232 17.61 37.11 5.61
C GLU A 232 17.77 38.21 4.55
N LYS A 233 17.50 37.91 3.28
CA LYS A 233 17.51 38.89 2.17
C LYS A 233 16.36 39.90 2.26
N ALA A 234 15.26 39.57 2.93
CA ALA A 234 14.12 40.46 3.09
C ALA A 234 14.25 41.46 4.27
N LYS A 235 15.16 41.20 5.24
CA LYS A 235 15.41 42.12 6.36
C LYS A 235 15.74 43.55 5.94
N PRO A 236 16.62 43.80 4.94
CA PRO A 236 16.92 45.16 4.47
C PRO A 236 15.70 45.91 3.94
N VAL A 237 14.77 45.21 3.27
CA VAL A 237 13.53 45.81 2.73
C VAL A 237 12.61 46.28 3.87
N SER A 238 12.49 45.48 4.91
CA SER A 238 11.69 45.86 6.09
C SER A 238 12.27 47.08 6.77
N TYR A 239 13.59 47.17 6.94
CA TYR A 239 14.26 48.33 7.51
C TYR A 239 14.13 49.60 6.64
N ALA A 240 14.23 49.43 5.30
CA ALA A 240 14.04 50.52 4.37
C ALA A 240 12.59 51.06 4.38
N ALA A 241 11.60 50.19 4.55
CA ALA A 241 10.20 50.59 4.72
C ALA A 241 9.97 51.36 6.00
N ILE A 242 10.57 50.92 7.11
CA ILE A 242 10.51 51.64 8.42
C ILE A 242 11.17 53.02 8.31
N ASP A 243 12.38 53.12 7.76
CA ASP A 243 13.10 54.37 7.59
C ASP A 243 12.33 55.33 6.68
N PHE A 244 11.76 54.85 5.58
CA PHE A 244 10.90 55.63 4.70
C PHE A 244 9.69 56.22 5.45
N MET A 245 8.95 55.40 6.20
CA MET A 245 7.77 55.81 6.93
C MET A 245 8.09 56.75 8.09
N GLN A 246 9.23 56.58 8.76
CA GLN A 246 9.71 57.53 9.78
C GLN A 246 10.05 58.89 9.16
N ARG A 247 10.64 58.94 7.97
CA ARG A 247 10.89 60.21 7.24
C ARG A 247 9.60 60.85 6.78
N VAL A 248 8.61 60.11 6.32
CA VAL A 248 7.29 60.66 5.97
C VAL A 248 6.62 61.32 7.19
N ARG A 249 6.78 60.74 8.38
CA ARG A 249 6.27 61.31 9.65
C ARG A 249 6.89 62.66 10.01
N THR A 250 8.10 62.95 9.56
CA THR A 250 8.83 64.20 9.87
C THR A 250 8.57 65.33 8.86
N LEU A 251 7.78 65.11 7.81
CA LEU A 251 7.47 66.10 6.81
C LEU A 251 6.33 67.04 7.27
N PRO A 252 6.57 68.40 7.43
CA PRO A 252 5.59 69.30 8.03
C PRO A 252 4.28 69.47 7.25
N ILE A 253 4.30 69.22 5.95
CA ILE A 253 3.14 69.44 5.06
C ILE A 253 2.14 68.25 5.11
N LEU A 254 2.59 67.11 5.55
CA LEU A 254 1.76 65.90 5.61
C LEU A 254 1.08 65.74 6.98
N GLY A 255 1.52 66.43 8.03
CA GLY A 255 0.95 66.37 9.37
C GLY A 255 -0.52 66.79 9.40
N GLU A 256 -0.93 67.86 8.71
CA GLU A 256 -2.31 68.33 8.67
C GLU A 256 -3.23 67.48 7.78
N VAL A 257 -2.70 66.82 6.74
CA VAL A 257 -3.46 65.87 5.90
C VAL A 257 -3.54 64.50 6.56
N LEU A 258 -2.53 64.12 7.33
CA LEU A 258 -2.47 62.86 8.07
C LEU A 258 -3.39 62.87 9.31
N ASP A 259 -3.68 64.02 9.91
CA ASP A 259 -4.63 64.11 11.03
C ASP A 259 -6.07 63.74 10.62
N VAL A 260 -6.42 63.86 9.37
CA VAL A 260 -7.74 63.47 8.81
C VAL A 260 -7.81 61.98 8.41
N VAL A 261 -6.66 61.38 8.14
CA VAL A 261 -6.54 59.94 7.72
C VAL A 261 -5.96 59.07 8.86
N SER A 262 -5.78 59.65 10.05
CA SER A 262 -4.77 59.29 11.04
C SER A 262 -4.97 57.97 11.80
N GLY A 263 -6.15 57.41 11.88
CA GLY A 263 -6.35 56.17 12.65
C GLY A 263 -5.65 54.93 12.06
N SER A 264 -5.73 54.75 10.75
CA SER A 264 -5.19 53.58 10.07
C SER A 264 -3.68 53.70 9.78
N PHE A 265 -3.18 54.92 9.58
CA PHE A 265 -1.77 55.15 9.22
C PHE A 265 -0.83 55.05 10.44
N PHE A 266 -1.19 55.59 11.58
CA PHE A 266 -0.39 55.42 12.81
C PHE A 266 -0.40 53.98 13.30
N HIS A 267 -1.50 53.27 13.13
CA HIS A 267 -1.56 51.82 13.40
C HIS A 267 -0.65 51.03 12.48
N ALA A 268 -0.58 51.37 11.20
CA ALA A 268 0.35 50.76 10.25
C ALA A 268 1.83 51.05 10.56
N LEU A 269 2.15 52.23 11.12
CA LEU A 269 3.51 52.58 11.57
C LEU A 269 3.93 51.79 12.81
N ASP A 270 3.05 51.64 13.78
CA ASP A 270 3.33 50.81 14.96
C ASP A 270 3.52 49.35 14.59
N LEU A 271 2.76 48.85 13.63
CA LEU A 271 2.87 47.50 13.09
C LEU A 271 4.21 47.26 12.34
N LEU A 272 4.76 48.26 11.66
CA LEU A 272 6.05 48.17 10.94
C LEU A 272 7.24 47.94 11.88
N VAL A 273 7.18 48.44 13.10
CA VAL A 273 8.23 48.21 14.10
C VAL A 273 8.28 46.75 14.53
N ASP A 274 7.17 46.04 14.45
CA ASP A 274 7.06 44.64 14.83
C ASP A 274 7.51 43.66 13.72
N ILE A 275 7.59 44.08 12.44
CA ILE A 275 8.00 43.18 11.31
C ILE A 275 9.38 42.57 11.53
N PRO A 276 10.45 43.29 11.89
CA PRO A 276 11.75 42.69 12.13
C PRO A 276 11.74 41.70 13.31
N ALA A 277 10.94 41.96 14.34
CA ALA A 277 10.76 41.05 15.46
C ALA A 277 10.04 39.75 15.01
N LEU A 278 8.99 39.89 14.18
CA LEU A 278 8.29 38.76 13.55
C LEU A 278 9.19 37.93 12.68
N VAL A 279 10.05 38.55 11.86
CA VAL A 279 11.01 37.84 10.99
C VAL A 279 12.02 37.06 11.82
N ASN A 280 12.52 37.66 12.90
CA ASN A 280 13.44 36.97 13.83
C ASN A 280 12.74 35.82 14.57
N ASP A 281 11.51 35.99 15.02
CA ASP A 281 10.72 34.92 15.68
C ASP A 281 10.45 33.77 14.71
N LEU A 282 10.15 34.06 13.45
CA LEU A 282 10.01 33.06 12.38
C LEU A 282 11.31 32.28 12.18
N ALA A 283 12.45 32.96 12.09
CA ALA A 283 13.75 32.30 11.89
C ALA A 283 14.09 31.36 13.05
N LEU A 284 13.93 31.84 14.30
CA LEU A 284 14.21 31.03 15.50
C LEU A 284 13.31 29.79 15.60
N ARG A 285 12.00 29.94 15.37
CA ARG A 285 11.07 28.79 15.40
C ARG A 285 11.31 27.78 14.30
N THR A 286 11.85 28.23 13.18
CA THR A 286 12.27 27.37 12.10
C THR A 286 13.47 26.53 12.49
N GLU A 287 14.46 27.19 13.09
CA GLU A 287 15.65 26.52 13.58
C GLU A 287 15.31 25.48 14.65
N ASP A 288 14.42 25.84 15.59
CA ASP A 288 13.86 24.92 16.59
C ASP A 288 13.17 23.71 15.95
N MET A 289 12.40 23.93 14.89
CA MET A 289 11.72 22.84 14.18
C MET A 289 12.71 21.91 13.49
N MET A 290 13.72 22.45 12.81
CA MET A 290 14.77 21.66 12.17
C MET A 290 15.61 20.86 13.20
N ASP A 291 15.89 21.45 14.36
CA ASP A 291 16.55 20.76 15.46
C ASP A 291 15.71 19.58 15.98
N GLN A 292 14.40 19.75 16.16
CA GLN A 292 13.53 18.65 16.58
C GLN A 292 13.49 17.51 15.54
N VAL A 293 13.43 17.83 14.25
CA VAL A 293 13.47 16.79 13.19
C VAL A 293 14.82 16.08 13.16
N SER A 294 15.93 16.82 13.33
CA SER A 294 17.26 16.24 13.44
C SER A 294 17.39 15.29 14.65
N LYS A 295 16.76 15.62 15.78
CA LYS A 295 16.71 14.75 16.96
C LYS A 295 16.04 13.41 16.71
N ILE A 296 15.03 13.33 15.85
CA ILE A 296 14.44 12.06 15.48
C ILE A 296 15.51 11.14 14.88
N LYS A 297 16.20 11.62 13.85
CA LYS A 297 17.18 10.81 13.10
C LYS A 297 18.47 10.55 13.88
N MET A 298 18.99 11.56 14.57
CA MET A 298 20.31 11.50 15.17
C MET A 298 20.34 11.00 16.62
N GLN A 299 19.20 11.02 17.30
CA GLN A 299 19.11 10.66 18.72
C GLN A 299 18.03 9.61 18.99
N ALA A 300 16.78 9.85 18.60
CA ALA A 300 15.68 8.97 18.97
C ALA A 300 15.79 7.59 18.31
N ILE A 301 16.08 7.53 17.02
CA ILE A 301 16.21 6.28 16.29
C ILE A 301 17.42 5.46 16.78
N PRO A 302 18.64 5.99 16.86
CA PRO A 302 19.77 5.24 17.42
C PRO A 302 19.53 4.75 18.86
N GLU A 303 18.92 5.57 19.73
CA GLU A 303 18.59 5.17 21.09
C GLU A 303 17.52 4.06 21.14
N LEU A 304 16.57 4.06 20.18
CA LEU A 304 15.58 3.01 20.06
C LEU A 304 16.21 1.65 19.83
N PHE A 305 17.25 1.58 18.99
CA PHE A 305 17.91 0.32 18.62
C PHE A 305 19.08 -0.08 19.53
N LYS A 306 19.44 0.76 20.47
CA LYS A 306 20.51 0.47 21.43
C LYS A 306 20.16 -0.74 22.30
N GLY A 307 20.99 -1.76 22.25
CA GLY A 307 20.84 -2.99 23.04
C GLY A 307 19.76 -3.96 22.51
N ILE A 308 19.24 -3.75 21.30
CA ILE A 308 18.16 -4.58 20.77
C ILE A 308 18.61 -6.02 20.51
N ASN A 309 19.87 -6.24 20.15
CA ASN A 309 20.41 -7.57 19.88
C ASN A 309 20.34 -8.53 21.06
N ASP A 310 20.56 -8.03 22.27
CA ASP A 310 20.61 -8.86 23.48
C ASP A 310 19.21 -9.29 23.95
N GLN A 311 18.16 -8.63 23.45
CA GLN A 311 16.79 -8.79 23.94
C GLN A 311 15.88 -9.63 23.04
N TYR A 312 16.13 -9.64 21.71
CA TYR A 312 15.14 -10.11 20.73
C TYR A 312 15.52 -11.38 19.98
N LEU A 313 16.74 -11.89 20.13
CA LEU A 313 17.24 -12.98 19.32
C LEU A 313 17.60 -14.21 20.14
N SER A 314 16.93 -15.33 19.86
CA SER A 314 17.33 -16.64 20.34
C SER A 314 17.77 -17.50 19.17
N ASP A 315 18.91 -18.17 19.30
CA ASP A 315 19.41 -19.18 18.35
C ASP A 315 18.36 -20.27 18.08
N ALA A 316 17.47 -20.50 19.06
CA ALA A 316 16.38 -21.46 18.95
C ALA A 316 15.39 -21.10 17.83
N MET A 317 15.16 -19.80 17.52
CA MET A 317 14.28 -19.42 16.41
C MET A 317 14.90 -19.70 15.05
N VAL A 318 16.19 -19.44 14.89
CA VAL A 318 16.93 -19.75 13.64
C VAL A 318 16.84 -21.23 13.34
N THR A 319 17.11 -22.08 14.33
CA THR A 319 17.06 -23.53 14.17
C THR A 319 15.67 -24.00 13.80
N GLU A 320 14.62 -23.50 14.47
CA GLU A 320 13.25 -23.88 14.15
C GLU A 320 12.79 -23.38 12.77
N LEU A 321 13.21 -22.19 12.33
CA LEU A 321 12.94 -21.71 10.98
C LEU A 321 13.62 -22.60 9.95
N LYS A 322 14.89 -22.94 10.13
CA LYS A 322 15.62 -23.84 9.24
C LYS A 322 14.95 -25.22 9.14
N GLU A 323 14.57 -25.81 10.28
CA GLU A 323 13.85 -27.09 10.29
C GLU A 323 12.48 -26.98 9.62
N HIS A 324 11.76 -25.88 9.88
CA HIS A 324 10.45 -25.65 9.25
C HIS A 324 10.57 -25.54 7.74
N TYR A 325 11.48 -24.70 7.24
CA TYR A 325 11.67 -24.51 5.81
C TYR A 325 12.19 -25.78 5.12
N LYS A 326 13.00 -26.60 5.77
CA LYS A 326 13.39 -27.90 5.24
C LYS A 326 12.19 -28.82 4.99
N ILE A 327 11.26 -28.91 5.96
CA ILE A 327 10.07 -29.73 5.81
C ILE A 327 9.12 -29.12 4.76
N LEU A 328 9.00 -27.80 4.74
CA LEU A 328 8.19 -27.08 3.76
C LEU A 328 8.69 -27.36 2.33
N ASP A 329 10.00 -27.37 2.12
CA ASP A 329 10.65 -27.71 0.87
C ASP A 329 10.31 -29.13 0.41
N GLU A 330 10.50 -30.13 1.29
CA GLU A 330 10.14 -31.50 1.01
C GLU A 330 8.64 -31.66 0.66
N ASN A 331 7.76 -30.99 1.40
CA ASN A 331 6.31 -31.01 1.16
C ASN A 331 5.90 -30.35 -0.15
N LYS A 332 6.53 -29.22 -0.50
CA LYS A 332 6.34 -28.53 -1.78
C LYS A 332 6.66 -29.48 -2.94
N ASP A 333 7.79 -30.18 -2.88
CA ASP A 333 8.18 -31.14 -3.90
C ASP A 333 7.17 -32.30 -4.06
N LEU A 334 6.64 -32.78 -2.94
CA LEU A 334 5.58 -33.80 -2.95
C LEU A 334 4.31 -33.28 -3.63
N VAL A 335 3.86 -32.06 -3.31
CA VAL A 335 2.67 -31.45 -3.93
C VAL A 335 2.87 -31.24 -5.43
N VAL A 336 4.04 -30.76 -5.85
CA VAL A 336 4.37 -30.58 -7.28
C VAL A 336 4.33 -31.93 -8.02
N LYS A 337 4.95 -32.99 -7.45
CA LYS A 337 4.89 -34.35 -8.02
C LYS A 337 3.45 -34.87 -8.11
N GLN A 338 2.63 -34.60 -7.10
CA GLN A 338 1.22 -35.00 -7.10
C GLN A 338 0.43 -34.31 -8.21
N ILE A 339 0.64 -33.00 -8.43
CA ILE A 339 -0.02 -32.27 -9.53
C ILE A 339 0.41 -32.78 -10.89
N LEU A 340 1.70 -33.09 -11.09
CA LEU A 340 2.21 -33.71 -12.32
C LEU A 340 1.55 -35.06 -12.56
N THR A 341 1.43 -35.87 -11.51
CA THR A 341 0.78 -37.19 -11.61
C THR A 341 -0.70 -37.05 -11.97
N PHE A 342 -1.41 -36.11 -11.30
CA PHE A 342 -2.81 -35.82 -11.62
C PHE A 342 -2.97 -35.36 -13.08
N SER A 343 -2.12 -34.44 -13.55
CA SER A 343 -2.12 -34.02 -14.95
C SER A 343 -1.93 -35.18 -15.93
N SER A 344 -1.06 -36.12 -15.62
CA SER A 344 -0.84 -37.33 -16.43
C SER A 344 -2.07 -38.24 -16.43
N GLN A 345 -2.74 -38.43 -15.30
CA GLN A 345 -3.97 -39.21 -15.19
C GLN A 345 -5.13 -38.58 -15.96
N VAL A 346 -5.32 -37.24 -15.86
CA VAL A 346 -6.34 -36.53 -16.64
C VAL A 346 -6.07 -36.67 -18.13
N THR A 347 -4.81 -36.58 -18.56
CA THR A 347 -4.41 -36.76 -19.95
C THR A 347 -4.72 -38.20 -20.43
N TYR A 348 -4.43 -39.20 -19.60
CA TYR A 348 -4.78 -40.59 -19.89
C TYR A 348 -6.30 -40.74 -20.08
N VAL A 349 -7.11 -40.26 -19.13
CA VAL A 349 -8.58 -40.35 -19.23
C VAL A 349 -9.11 -39.60 -20.44
N SER A 350 -8.56 -38.42 -20.75
CA SER A 350 -8.93 -37.64 -21.94
C SER A 350 -8.72 -38.46 -23.23
N ASN A 351 -7.56 -39.10 -23.34
CA ASN A 351 -7.23 -39.92 -24.52
C ASN A 351 -8.13 -41.16 -24.63
N GLU A 352 -8.42 -41.82 -23.50
CA GLU A 352 -9.29 -43.02 -23.52
C GLU A 352 -10.76 -42.65 -23.83
N LEU A 353 -11.25 -41.52 -23.32
CA LEU A 353 -12.58 -41.00 -23.68
C LEU A 353 -12.67 -40.65 -25.16
N GLU A 354 -11.63 -40.03 -25.73
CA GLU A 354 -11.58 -39.74 -27.17
C GLU A 354 -11.58 -41.03 -28.03
N LYS A 355 -10.86 -42.07 -27.60
CA LYS A 355 -10.88 -43.38 -28.28
C LYS A 355 -12.26 -44.03 -28.20
N ALA A 356 -12.90 -43.99 -27.04
CA ALA A 356 -14.25 -44.52 -26.83
C ALA A 356 -15.28 -43.79 -27.70
N ASP A 357 -15.18 -42.47 -27.81
CA ASP A 357 -16.06 -41.62 -28.63
C ASP A 357 -15.90 -41.92 -30.15
N LYS A 358 -14.64 -42.05 -30.61
CA LYS A 358 -14.34 -42.50 -31.98
C LYS A 358 -14.88 -43.89 -32.28
N LEU A 359 -14.78 -44.82 -31.32
CA LEU A 359 -15.30 -46.19 -31.48
C LEU A 359 -16.84 -46.17 -31.53
N LEU A 360 -17.49 -45.37 -30.64
CA LEU A 360 -18.94 -45.20 -30.67
C LEU A 360 -19.42 -44.65 -32.01
N SER A 361 -18.76 -43.62 -32.51
CA SER A 361 -19.09 -43.00 -33.80
C SER A 361 -18.92 -43.97 -34.99
N ALA A 362 -17.91 -44.86 -34.92
CA ALA A 362 -17.62 -45.79 -35.98
C ALA A 362 -18.44 -47.09 -35.92
N THR A 363 -18.79 -47.58 -34.73
CA THR A 363 -19.37 -48.91 -34.52
C THR A 363 -20.70 -48.93 -33.79
N GLN A 364 -21.16 -47.78 -33.28
CA GLN A 364 -22.32 -47.64 -32.38
C GLN A 364 -22.22 -48.48 -31.08
N LYS A 365 -21.03 -48.92 -30.71
CA LYS A 365 -20.79 -49.67 -29.49
C LYS A 365 -20.30 -48.76 -28.38
N VAL A 366 -21.01 -48.74 -27.24
CA VAL A 366 -20.58 -48.02 -26.05
C VAL A 366 -19.46 -48.79 -25.37
N GLN A 367 -18.33 -48.14 -25.15
CA GLN A 367 -17.21 -48.67 -24.37
C GLN A 367 -17.07 -47.83 -23.08
N SER A 368 -17.05 -48.49 -21.94
CA SER A 368 -16.75 -47.84 -20.67
C SER A 368 -15.25 -47.56 -20.53
N VAL A 369 -14.90 -46.34 -20.08
CA VAL A 369 -13.52 -45.98 -19.80
C VAL A 369 -13.19 -46.38 -18.37
N GLY A 370 -12.14 -47.18 -18.20
CA GLY A 370 -11.65 -47.61 -16.91
C GLY A 370 -10.91 -46.51 -16.14
N ALA A 371 -10.71 -46.72 -14.85
CA ALA A 371 -9.90 -45.85 -14.02
C ALA A 371 -8.45 -45.78 -14.54
N PRO A 372 -7.78 -44.60 -14.45
CA PRO A 372 -6.36 -44.49 -14.75
C PRO A 372 -5.54 -45.35 -13.77
N PRO A 373 -4.29 -45.72 -14.12
CA PRO A 373 -3.41 -46.46 -13.22
C PRO A 373 -3.33 -45.82 -11.85
N ALA A 374 -3.47 -46.63 -10.80
CA ALA A 374 -3.34 -46.16 -9.44
C ALA A 374 -1.96 -45.58 -9.17
N THR A 375 -1.90 -44.48 -8.46
CA THR A 375 -0.65 -43.82 -8.08
C THR A 375 -0.44 -43.92 -6.57
N GLN A 376 0.82 -43.78 -6.16
CA GLN A 376 1.17 -43.74 -4.76
C GLN A 376 0.48 -42.54 -4.06
N ALA A 377 0.00 -42.75 -2.84
CA ALA A 377 -0.51 -41.65 -2.02
C ALA A 377 0.63 -40.71 -1.62
N TYR A 378 0.41 -39.42 -1.81
CA TYR A 378 1.33 -38.38 -1.38
C TYR A 378 0.92 -37.91 0.03
N VAL A 379 1.76 -38.20 1.03
CA VAL A 379 1.52 -37.83 2.42
C VAL A 379 2.52 -36.74 2.79
N LEU A 380 2.02 -35.56 3.14
CA LEU A 380 2.87 -34.48 3.60
C LEU A 380 3.36 -34.73 5.01
N LYS A 381 4.59 -34.34 5.27
CA LYS A 381 5.14 -34.34 6.63
C LYS A 381 4.59 -33.14 7.39
N GLU A 382 4.17 -33.34 8.63
CA GLU A 382 3.81 -32.23 9.49
C GLU A 382 5.07 -31.67 10.17
N SER A 383 5.34 -30.36 9.96
CA SER A 383 6.38 -29.68 10.70
C SER A 383 5.94 -29.46 12.14
N LYS A 384 6.70 -30.02 13.08
CA LYS A 384 6.55 -29.70 14.50
C LYS A 384 7.21 -28.37 14.85
N ALA A 385 8.23 -27.98 14.07
CA ALA A 385 8.86 -26.69 14.20
C ALA A 385 7.82 -25.58 14.08
N LEU A 386 7.98 -24.52 14.83
CA LEU A 386 7.06 -23.38 14.93
C LEU A 386 5.64 -23.71 15.43
N LYS A 387 5.26 -24.98 15.62
CA LYS A 387 3.94 -25.36 16.11
C LYS A 387 3.87 -25.43 17.64
N ASP A 388 4.74 -26.22 18.26
CA ASP A 388 4.73 -26.46 19.71
C ASP A 388 5.40 -25.34 20.51
N GLY A 389 6.44 -24.73 19.96
CA GLY A 389 7.12 -23.57 20.53
C GLY A 389 6.43 -22.23 20.27
N MET A 390 5.54 -22.15 19.25
CA MET A 390 4.97 -20.89 18.79
C MET A 390 4.18 -20.13 19.84
N GLY A 391 3.36 -20.82 20.65
CA GLY A 391 2.57 -20.13 21.67
C GLY A 391 3.41 -19.44 22.74
N LYS A 392 4.56 -20.01 23.12
CA LYS A 392 5.51 -19.41 24.08
C LYS A 392 6.34 -18.33 23.38
N LYS A 393 6.84 -18.62 22.18
CA LYS A 393 7.60 -17.68 21.37
C LYS A 393 6.75 -16.49 20.96
N GLN A 394 5.53 -16.72 20.49
CA GLN A 394 4.60 -15.68 20.14
C GLN A 394 4.35 -14.72 21.31
N ARG A 395 4.13 -15.24 22.53
CA ARG A 395 3.99 -14.39 23.73
C ARG A 395 5.27 -13.59 24.04
N LEU A 396 6.44 -14.15 23.79
CA LEU A 396 7.72 -13.47 23.96
C LEU A 396 7.87 -12.35 22.92
N LEU A 397 7.61 -12.66 21.65
CA LEU A 397 7.65 -11.70 20.55
C LEU A 397 6.62 -10.59 20.75
N ASP A 398 5.38 -10.91 21.14
CA ASP A 398 4.34 -9.93 21.48
C ASP A 398 4.77 -9.00 22.62
N ARG A 399 5.45 -9.53 23.63
CA ARG A 399 5.99 -8.72 24.71
C ARG A 399 7.09 -7.80 24.20
N ASN A 400 8.05 -8.36 23.48
CA ASN A 400 9.18 -7.59 22.93
C ASN A 400 8.70 -6.49 21.98
N PHE A 401 7.71 -6.79 21.14
CA PHE A 401 7.09 -5.81 20.25
C PHE A 401 6.37 -4.71 21.05
N ARG A 402 5.63 -5.06 22.12
CA ARG A 402 5.00 -4.04 22.97
C ARG A 402 6.02 -3.15 23.65
N ASP A 403 7.11 -3.73 24.15
CA ASP A 403 8.19 -2.96 24.78
C ASP A 403 8.88 -2.03 23.77
N PHE A 404 9.14 -2.52 22.56
CA PHE A 404 9.65 -1.72 21.45
C PHE A 404 8.68 -0.60 21.06
N SER A 405 7.39 -0.92 20.89
CA SER A 405 6.35 0.06 20.54
C SER A 405 6.21 1.14 21.61
N ALA A 406 6.20 0.75 22.88
CA ALA A 406 6.16 1.69 24.00
C ALA A 406 7.41 2.59 24.02
N LYS A 407 8.60 2.03 23.81
CA LYS A 407 9.85 2.80 23.72
C LYS A 407 9.81 3.77 22.55
N THR A 408 9.35 3.33 21.37
CA THR A 408 9.22 4.18 20.18
C THR A 408 8.23 5.32 20.42
N THR A 409 7.07 5.03 20.97
CA THR A 409 6.06 6.05 21.30
C THR A 409 6.62 7.05 22.29
N ASN A 410 7.28 6.60 23.35
CA ASN A 410 7.86 7.48 24.37
C ASN A 410 8.99 8.37 23.84
N LEU A 411 9.74 7.91 22.84
CA LEU A 411 10.83 8.69 22.22
C LEU A 411 10.31 9.65 21.14
N LEU A 412 9.41 9.18 20.26
CA LEU A 412 8.98 9.95 19.10
C LEU A 412 7.83 10.92 19.40
N MET A 413 6.83 10.55 20.19
CA MET A 413 5.63 11.36 20.41
C MET A 413 5.94 12.74 21.04
N PRO A 414 6.85 12.88 22.02
CA PRO A 414 7.21 14.21 22.54
C PRO A 414 7.83 15.11 21.47
N ILE A 415 8.67 14.54 20.59
CA ILE A 415 9.31 15.30 19.50
C ILE A 415 8.26 15.72 18.47
N LEU A 416 7.39 14.80 18.04
CA LEU A 416 6.31 15.10 17.11
C LEU A 416 5.36 16.17 17.67
N SER A 417 4.97 16.06 18.93
CA SER A 417 4.15 17.07 19.62
C SER A 417 4.84 18.43 19.69
N SER A 418 6.16 18.45 19.89
CA SER A 418 6.95 19.68 19.85
C SER A 418 6.92 20.32 18.46
N ILE A 419 7.20 19.54 17.41
CA ILE A 419 7.13 20.00 16.01
C ILE A 419 5.73 20.52 15.69
N ARG A 420 4.67 19.84 16.13
CA ARG A 420 3.29 20.29 15.94
C ARG A 420 3.01 21.61 16.63
N SER A 421 3.49 21.77 17.85
CA SER A 421 3.36 23.02 18.60
C SER A 421 4.06 24.19 17.89
N ILE A 422 5.32 23.99 17.47
CA ILE A 422 6.10 24.98 16.71
C ILE A 422 5.39 25.32 15.39
N THR A 423 4.91 24.31 14.67
CA THR A 423 4.18 24.49 13.40
C THR A 423 2.91 25.33 13.59
N ASN A 424 2.16 25.10 14.67
CA ASN A 424 0.96 25.90 14.96
C ASN A 424 1.30 27.35 15.32
N GLN A 425 2.37 27.58 16.06
CA GLN A 425 2.86 28.92 16.38
C GLN A 425 3.33 29.62 15.11
N LEU A 426 4.11 28.95 14.24
CA LEU A 426 4.54 29.47 12.95
C LEU A 426 3.34 29.88 12.08
N LYS A 427 2.32 29.03 11.98
CA LYS A 427 1.07 29.38 11.26
C LYS A 427 0.43 30.68 11.77
N GLN A 428 0.40 30.88 13.07
CA GLN A 428 -0.18 32.09 13.66
C GLN A 428 0.68 33.31 13.34
N VAL A 429 1.98 33.22 13.54
CA VAL A 429 2.93 34.31 13.28
C VAL A 429 2.90 34.70 11.80
N ILE A 430 2.97 33.73 10.87
CA ILE A 430 2.93 33.99 9.42
C ILE A 430 1.59 34.65 9.02
N LYS A 431 0.46 34.17 9.53
CA LYS A 431 -0.85 34.77 9.25
C LYS A 431 -0.94 36.19 9.77
N SER A 432 -0.37 36.48 10.95
CA SER A 432 -0.32 37.82 11.50
C SER A 432 0.58 38.71 10.64
N ALA A 433 1.76 38.24 10.26
CA ALA A 433 2.66 38.96 9.37
C ALA A 433 2.00 39.29 8.02
N ILE A 434 1.34 38.34 7.38
CA ILE A 434 0.61 38.55 6.11
C ILE A 434 -0.44 39.65 6.31
N ARG A 435 -1.26 39.55 7.35
CA ARG A 435 -2.30 40.56 7.65
C ARG A 435 -1.70 41.95 7.84
N TYR A 436 -0.63 42.07 8.64
CA TYR A 436 0.05 43.35 8.84
C TYR A 436 0.59 43.94 7.54
N LEU A 437 1.16 43.13 6.67
CA LEU A 437 1.67 43.56 5.37
C LEU A 437 0.54 43.96 4.40
N GLU A 438 -0.60 43.28 4.44
CA GLU A 438 -1.79 43.60 3.64
C GLU A 438 -2.40 44.94 4.13
N ASP A 439 -2.48 45.15 5.47
CA ASP A 439 -2.93 46.40 6.06
C ASP A 439 -1.98 47.56 5.69
N LEU A 440 -0.67 47.36 5.74
CA LEU A 440 0.34 48.28 5.28
C LEU A 440 0.21 48.62 3.78
N GLN A 441 0.06 47.61 2.92
CA GLN A 441 -0.14 47.82 1.50
C GLN A 441 -1.41 48.64 1.23
N THR A 442 -2.47 48.39 1.98
CA THR A 442 -3.70 49.16 1.90
C THR A 442 -3.48 50.63 2.33
N GLY A 443 -2.79 50.86 3.45
CA GLY A 443 -2.43 52.21 3.92
C GLY A 443 -1.58 52.97 2.89
N LEU A 444 -0.55 52.32 2.33
CA LEU A 444 0.29 52.92 1.28
C LEU A 444 -0.47 53.22 -0.01
N SER A 445 -1.55 52.49 -0.31
CA SER A 445 -2.39 52.78 -1.49
C SER A 445 -3.27 54.02 -1.31
N MET A 446 -3.55 54.42 -0.08
CA MET A 446 -4.33 55.61 0.25
C MET A 446 -3.48 56.88 0.24
N VAL A 447 -2.16 56.78 0.40
CA VAL A 447 -1.22 57.90 0.41
C VAL A 447 -0.70 58.08 -1.02
N LYS A 448 -1.22 59.07 -1.74
CA LYS A 448 -0.66 59.50 -3.02
C LYS A 448 0.52 60.45 -2.73
N ILE A 449 1.74 59.94 -2.73
CA ILE A 449 2.95 60.78 -2.70
C ILE A 449 3.28 61.18 -4.14
N PRO A 450 3.13 62.45 -4.51
CA PRO A 450 3.49 62.86 -5.86
C PRO A 450 5.03 62.85 -5.99
N PHE A 451 5.53 62.23 -7.02
CA PHE A 451 6.89 62.33 -7.56
C PHE A 451 7.99 61.34 -7.17
N THR A 452 7.73 60.09 -6.78
CA THR A 452 8.84 59.14 -6.74
C THR A 452 8.46 57.74 -7.19
N ASP A 453 9.28 57.14 -8.07
CA ASP A 453 9.23 55.71 -8.51
C ASP A 453 9.39 54.76 -7.31
N ARG A 454 9.84 55.26 -6.17
CA ARG A 454 10.02 54.47 -4.91
C ARG A 454 8.72 53.94 -4.31
N ASP A 455 7.61 54.64 -4.49
CA ASP A 455 6.30 54.21 -3.98
C ASP A 455 5.82 52.93 -4.72
N TYR A 456 6.05 52.91 -6.05
CA TYR A 456 5.73 51.75 -6.84
C TYR A 456 6.63 50.52 -6.51
N GLN A 457 7.93 50.75 -6.38
CA GLN A 457 8.90 49.70 -6.00
C GLN A 457 8.57 49.10 -4.63
N LEU A 458 8.26 49.90 -3.62
CA LEU A 458 7.90 49.43 -2.30
C LEU A 458 6.61 48.59 -2.29
N LYS A 459 5.62 48.99 -3.08
CA LYS A 459 4.38 48.19 -3.23
C LYS A 459 4.63 46.85 -3.90
N GLU A 460 5.48 46.79 -4.92
CA GLU A 460 5.85 45.52 -5.56
C GLU A 460 6.68 44.62 -4.62
N GLU A 461 7.63 45.17 -3.88
CA GLU A 461 8.42 44.44 -2.89
C GLU A 461 7.53 43.88 -1.78
N LEU A 462 6.55 44.63 -1.29
CA LEU A 462 5.57 44.14 -0.31
C LEU A 462 4.67 43.03 -0.85
N ARG A 463 4.23 43.15 -2.11
CA ARG A 463 3.45 42.06 -2.77
C ARG A 463 4.26 40.79 -2.88
N GLU A 464 5.49 40.91 -3.34
CA GLU A 464 6.39 39.77 -3.46
C GLU A 464 6.64 39.11 -2.09
N TYR A 465 6.80 39.92 -1.06
CA TYR A 465 7.00 39.44 0.30
C TYR A 465 5.75 38.73 0.86
N ILE A 466 4.56 39.29 0.65
CA ILE A 466 3.28 38.64 1.01
C ILE A 466 3.15 37.30 0.27
N ARG A 467 3.45 37.25 -1.03
CA ARG A 467 3.41 36.02 -1.83
C ARG A 467 4.33 34.95 -1.26
N LYS A 468 5.56 35.31 -0.94
CA LYS A 468 6.52 34.40 -0.29
C LYS A 468 6.04 33.88 1.05
N LEU A 469 5.49 34.73 1.92
CA LEU A 469 4.90 34.30 3.19
C LEU A 469 3.71 33.37 2.99
N GLN A 470 2.91 33.55 1.96
CA GLN A 470 1.81 32.64 1.61
C GLN A 470 2.31 31.26 1.17
N GLU A 471 3.38 31.21 0.37
CA GLU A 471 4.03 29.95 -0.04
C GLU A 471 4.56 29.18 1.18
N ILE A 472 5.20 29.89 2.11
CA ILE A 472 5.67 29.28 3.35
C ILE A 472 4.52 28.79 4.22
N LEU A 473 3.45 29.55 4.30
CA LEU A 473 2.28 29.11 5.05
C LEU A 473 1.73 27.78 4.52
N LEU A 474 1.81 27.56 3.21
CA LEU A 474 1.45 26.28 2.60
C LEU A 474 2.42 25.17 3.04
N THR A 475 3.73 25.41 2.99
CA THR A 475 4.75 24.47 3.46
C THR A 475 4.55 24.12 4.94
N VAL A 476 4.38 25.13 5.80
CA VAL A 476 4.13 24.92 7.24
C VAL A 476 2.83 24.15 7.49
N ARG A 477 1.80 24.36 6.68
CA ARG A 477 0.56 23.56 6.74
C ARG A 477 0.83 22.12 6.34
N GLY A 478 1.62 21.89 5.29
CA GLY A 478 2.04 20.55 4.85
C GLY A 478 2.77 19.79 5.95
N VAL A 479 3.79 20.40 6.56
CA VAL A 479 4.50 19.83 7.72
C VAL A 479 3.54 19.50 8.87
N GLY A 480 2.65 20.43 9.21
CA GLY A 480 1.69 20.20 10.30
C GLY A 480 0.69 19.09 10.01
N SER A 481 0.31 18.88 8.74
CA SER A 481 -0.51 17.74 8.33
C SER A 481 0.28 16.45 8.47
N ALA A 482 1.46 16.38 7.87
CA ALA A 482 2.31 15.20 7.90
C ALA A 482 2.67 14.75 9.33
N VAL A 483 2.95 15.70 10.24
CA VAL A 483 3.18 15.37 11.65
C VAL A 483 1.94 14.80 12.32
N LYS A 484 0.76 15.39 12.06
CA LYS A 484 -0.51 14.89 12.60
C LYS A 484 -0.81 13.48 12.08
N ASP A 485 -0.57 13.27 10.80
CA ASP A 485 -0.80 11.98 10.15
C ASP A 485 0.18 10.93 10.71
N MET A 486 1.44 11.29 10.92
CA MET A 486 2.43 10.42 11.58
C MET A 486 2.06 10.10 13.04
N GLU A 487 1.62 11.09 13.83
CA GLU A 487 1.11 10.86 15.20
C GLU A 487 -0.07 9.86 15.20
N SER A 488 -0.97 9.99 14.22
CA SER A 488 -2.17 9.14 14.10
C SER A 488 -1.85 7.72 13.59
N ASN A 489 -0.82 7.59 12.75
CA ASN A 489 -0.48 6.34 12.07
C ASN A 489 0.72 5.62 12.69
N LEU A 490 1.33 6.16 13.76
CA LEU A 490 2.52 5.56 14.38
C LEU A 490 2.29 4.10 14.79
N GLU A 491 1.13 3.78 15.36
CA GLU A 491 0.78 2.40 15.71
C GLU A 491 0.69 1.50 14.48
N HIS A 492 0.19 2.01 13.37
CA HIS A 492 0.10 1.28 12.12
C HIS A 492 1.50 1.02 11.52
N VAL A 493 2.37 2.03 11.50
CA VAL A 493 3.78 1.89 11.08
C VAL A 493 4.48 0.84 11.94
N LEU A 494 4.27 0.87 13.26
CA LEU A 494 4.84 -0.13 14.17
C LEU A 494 4.30 -1.53 13.89
N ALA A 495 3.00 -1.66 13.62
CA ALA A 495 2.39 -2.95 13.26
C ALA A 495 3.02 -3.54 11.98
N ILE A 496 3.31 -2.69 10.99
CA ILE A 496 4.00 -3.10 9.76
C ILE A 496 5.46 -3.49 10.05
N TYR A 497 6.13 -2.79 10.97
CA TYR A 497 7.50 -3.09 11.35
C TYR A 497 7.63 -4.35 12.24
N ARG A 498 6.53 -4.80 12.84
CA ARG A 498 6.52 -5.95 13.74
C ARG A 498 7.21 -7.21 13.18
N PRO A 499 6.95 -7.66 11.93
CA PRO A 499 7.60 -8.84 11.37
C PRO A 499 9.13 -8.72 11.34
N TYR A 500 9.67 -7.54 11.14
CA TYR A 500 11.13 -7.31 11.12
C TYR A 500 11.77 -7.50 12.49
N ILE A 501 11.09 -7.05 13.56
CA ILE A 501 11.55 -7.27 14.93
C ILE A 501 11.45 -8.74 15.32
N ASP A 502 10.32 -9.37 14.95
CA ASP A 502 10.06 -10.77 15.26
C ASP A 502 11.10 -11.70 14.63
N THR A 503 11.69 -11.26 13.55
CA THR A 503 12.61 -12.07 12.76
C THR A 503 13.93 -11.40 12.48
N ALA A 504 14.41 -10.55 13.34
CA ALA A 504 15.71 -9.90 13.24
C ALA A 504 16.92 -10.87 13.10
N LEU A 505 16.74 -11.89 12.26
CA LEU A 505 17.72 -12.93 11.93
C LEU A 505 18.54 -12.58 10.70
N PHE A 506 18.00 -11.67 9.89
CA PHE A 506 18.49 -11.42 8.55
C PHE A 506 19.15 -10.05 8.46
N GLU A 507 20.19 -9.98 7.68
CA GLU A 507 20.93 -8.76 7.41
C GLU A 507 20.25 -7.95 6.31
N GLY A 508 20.09 -6.63 6.52
CA GLY A 508 19.52 -5.72 5.53
C GLY A 508 18.07 -6.05 5.14
N THR A 509 17.77 -6.00 3.87
CA THR A 509 16.43 -6.28 3.30
C THR A 509 16.14 -7.77 3.13
N LYS A 510 17.08 -8.67 3.46
CA LYS A 510 16.98 -10.09 3.11
C LYS A 510 15.80 -10.82 3.75
N PHE A 511 15.45 -10.42 4.98
CA PHE A 511 14.24 -11.00 5.60
C PHE A 511 12.97 -10.53 4.90
N GLN A 512 12.91 -9.28 4.52
CA GLN A 512 11.83 -8.75 3.68
C GLN A 512 11.74 -9.52 2.36
N ASP A 513 12.88 -9.82 1.76
CA ASP A 513 12.96 -10.63 0.55
C ASP A 513 12.39 -12.04 0.77
N VAL A 514 12.70 -12.69 1.90
CA VAL A 514 12.11 -14.00 2.26
C VAL A 514 10.59 -13.89 2.42
N ILE A 515 10.10 -12.86 3.10
CA ILE A 515 8.66 -12.64 3.28
C ILE A 515 7.97 -12.44 1.92
N LEU A 516 8.53 -11.59 1.05
CA LEU A 516 7.98 -11.33 -0.28
C LEU A 516 7.91 -12.59 -1.13
N LEU A 517 9.00 -13.34 -1.18
CA LEU A 517 9.09 -14.61 -1.93
C LEU A 517 8.10 -15.65 -1.36
N ASN A 518 8.05 -15.80 -0.04
CA ASN A 518 7.14 -16.73 0.61
C ASN A 518 5.67 -16.33 0.39
N LYS A 519 5.36 -15.04 0.46
CA LYS A 519 4.02 -14.53 0.19
C LYS A 519 3.63 -14.75 -1.27
N ALA A 520 4.51 -14.43 -2.22
CA ALA A 520 4.29 -14.67 -3.64
C ALA A 520 4.03 -16.15 -3.94
N ALA A 521 4.83 -17.05 -3.38
CA ALA A 521 4.62 -18.49 -3.48
C ALA A 521 3.28 -18.90 -2.85
N THR A 522 2.98 -18.42 -1.65
CA THR A 522 1.74 -18.72 -0.92
C THR A 522 0.51 -18.29 -1.71
N ASN A 523 0.52 -17.12 -2.33
CA ASN A 523 -0.59 -16.61 -3.13
C ASN A 523 -0.80 -17.46 -4.40
N ILE A 524 0.27 -17.90 -5.05
CA ILE A 524 0.19 -18.81 -6.20
C ILE A 524 -0.42 -20.16 -5.78
N PHE A 525 0.06 -20.74 -4.70
CA PHE A 525 -0.47 -22.02 -4.21
C PHE A 525 -1.92 -21.88 -3.71
N HIS A 526 -2.29 -20.74 -3.14
CA HIS A 526 -3.68 -20.48 -2.77
C HIS A 526 -4.60 -20.38 -4.01
N SER A 527 -4.17 -19.68 -5.03
CA SER A 527 -4.92 -19.63 -6.29
C SER A 527 -5.08 -21.03 -6.89
N ALA A 528 -4.03 -21.84 -6.85
CA ALA A 528 -4.08 -23.23 -7.30
C ALA A 528 -5.01 -24.08 -6.42
N GLU A 529 -5.02 -23.89 -5.11
CA GLU A 529 -5.94 -24.57 -4.18
C GLU A 529 -7.39 -24.29 -4.52
N LEU A 530 -7.75 -23.03 -4.80
CA LEU A 530 -9.10 -22.65 -5.21
C LEU A 530 -9.48 -23.29 -6.56
N ILE A 531 -8.57 -23.35 -7.52
CA ILE A 531 -8.78 -24.03 -8.80
C ILE A 531 -8.97 -25.55 -8.59
N PHE A 532 -8.18 -26.18 -7.73
CA PHE A 532 -8.39 -27.60 -7.39
C PHE A 532 -9.69 -27.83 -6.62
N GLY A 533 -10.14 -26.88 -5.82
CA GLY A 533 -11.47 -26.88 -5.18
C GLY A 533 -12.59 -26.91 -6.22
N ASP A 534 -12.49 -26.10 -7.28
CA ASP A 534 -13.42 -26.10 -8.40
C ASP A 534 -13.36 -27.42 -9.19
N ILE A 535 -12.15 -27.89 -9.54
CA ILE A 535 -11.96 -29.20 -10.21
C ILE A 535 -12.64 -30.33 -9.43
N LYS A 536 -12.39 -30.42 -8.13
CA LYS A 536 -13.02 -31.39 -7.23
C LYS A 536 -14.54 -31.26 -7.26
N HIS A 537 -15.08 -30.04 -7.17
CA HIS A 537 -16.53 -29.82 -7.24
C HIS A 537 -17.11 -30.34 -8.55
N GLN A 538 -16.49 -30.02 -9.68
CA GLN A 538 -16.97 -30.43 -10.99
C GLN A 538 -16.88 -31.96 -11.22
N LEU A 539 -15.84 -32.63 -10.74
CA LEU A 539 -15.65 -34.06 -10.86
C LEU A 539 -16.53 -34.88 -9.90
N SER A 540 -16.96 -34.32 -8.78
CA SER A 540 -17.65 -35.03 -7.69
C SER A 540 -19.02 -35.57 -8.11
N GLY A 541 -19.37 -36.76 -7.59
CA GLY A 541 -20.68 -37.39 -7.82
C GLY A 541 -20.86 -38.00 -9.22
N ASN A 542 -19.80 -38.07 -10.02
CA ASN A 542 -19.87 -38.74 -11.29
C ASN A 542 -19.78 -40.27 -11.12
N THR A 543 -20.60 -41.02 -11.86
CA THR A 543 -20.70 -42.48 -11.79
C THR A 543 -19.63 -43.22 -12.64
N SER A 544 -18.94 -42.53 -13.54
CA SER A 544 -17.86 -43.08 -14.33
C SER A 544 -16.67 -43.46 -13.46
N ALA A 545 -16.16 -44.68 -13.59
CA ALA A 545 -14.98 -45.14 -12.84
C ALA A 545 -13.74 -44.26 -13.10
N ALA A 546 -13.56 -43.80 -14.32
CA ALA A 546 -12.47 -42.90 -14.71
C ALA A 546 -12.56 -41.55 -14.01
N ILE A 547 -13.75 -40.91 -14.06
CA ILE A 547 -13.97 -39.58 -13.46
C ILE A 547 -13.92 -39.67 -11.91
N SER A 548 -14.50 -40.72 -11.33
CA SER A 548 -14.43 -40.97 -9.88
C SER A 548 -13.00 -41.18 -9.38
N ALA A 549 -12.14 -41.80 -10.19
CA ALA A 549 -10.72 -41.90 -9.84
C ALA A 549 -10.01 -40.55 -9.88
N LEU A 550 -10.30 -39.68 -10.86
CA LEU A 550 -9.77 -38.34 -10.93
C LEU A 550 -10.27 -37.46 -9.76
N ASP A 551 -11.54 -37.60 -9.38
CA ASP A 551 -12.11 -36.88 -8.20
C ASP A 551 -11.33 -37.18 -6.92
N LYS A 552 -11.04 -38.47 -6.65
CA LYS A 552 -10.25 -38.85 -5.46
C LYS A 552 -8.88 -38.19 -5.42
N VAL A 553 -8.20 -38.12 -6.55
CA VAL A 553 -6.88 -37.48 -6.64
C VAL A 553 -6.99 -35.98 -6.52
N ALA A 554 -8.02 -35.34 -7.10
CA ALA A 554 -8.28 -33.91 -6.96
C ALA A 554 -8.55 -33.54 -5.51
N VAL A 555 -9.35 -34.33 -4.79
CA VAL A 555 -9.61 -34.14 -3.34
C VAL A 555 -8.30 -34.21 -2.53
N GLN A 556 -7.48 -35.22 -2.79
CA GLN A 556 -6.21 -35.37 -2.08
C GLN A 556 -5.25 -34.22 -2.40
N THR A 557 -5.19 -33.78 -3.66
CA THR A 557 -4.34 -32.66 -4.09
C THR A 557 -4.77 -31.36 -3.43
N SER A 558 -6.07 -31.06 -3.44
CA SER A 558 -6.62 -29.88 -2.75
C SER A 558 -6.29 -29.89 -1.26
N ASN A 559 -6.46 -31.03 -0.57
CA ASN A 559 -6.14 -31.14 0.86
C ASN A 559 -4.64 -30.95 1.13
N ASN A 560 -3.78 -31.53 0.30
CA ASN A 560 -2.33 -31.37 0.46
C ASN A 560 -1.88 -29.93 0.17
N MET A 561 -2.46 -29.26 -0.83
CA MET A 561 -2.20 -27.85 -1.07
C MET A 561 -2.62 -26.98 0.14
N LYS A 562 -3.80 -27.22 0.68
CA LYS A 562 -4.26 -26.53 1.88
C LYS A 562 -3.31 -26.73 3.06
N SER A 563 -2.85 -27.96 3.28
CA SER A 563 -1.87 -28.27 4.34
C SER A 563 -0.52 -27.58 4.08
N LEU A 564 -0.04 -27.54 2.84
CA LEU A 564 1.18 -26.81 2.46
C LEU A 564 1.05 -25.31 2.75
N LEU A 565 -0.09 -24.71 2.39
CA LEU A 565 -0.39 -23.29 2.64
C LEU A 565 -0.42 -22.95 4.12
N GLU A 566 -1.06 -23.80 4.93
CA GLU A 566 -1.11 -23.59 6.38
C GLU A 566 0.29 -23.69 7.01
N GLN A 567 1.15 -24.55 6.48
CA GLN A 567 2.54 -24.64 6.90
C GLN A 567 3.35 -23.41 6.44
N ALA A 568 3.20 -23.00 5.19
CA ALA A 568 3.89 -21.83 4.65
C ALA A 568 3.54 -20.54 5.43
N LYS A 569 2.26 -20.36 5.79
CA LYS A 569 1.81 -19.25 6.63
C LYS A 569 2.50 -19.21 8.01
N ARG A 570 2.80 -20.38 8.60
CA ARG A 570 3.56 -20.43 9.86
C ARG A 570 4.99 -19.90 9.74
N GLY A 571 5.63 -20.13 8.60
CA GLY A 571 6.97 -19.61 8.30
C GLY A 571 7.01 -18.11 8.04
N SER A 572 5.88 -17.51 7.62
CA SER A 572 5.77 -16.07 7.32
C SER A 572 5.65 -15.21 8.58
N ILE A 573 5.52 -15.81 9.76
CA ILE A 573 5.31 -15.14 11.06
C ILE A 573 4.43 -13.89 10.90
N HIS A 574 3.14 -14.10 10.78
CA HIS A 574 2.08 -13.08 10.75
C HIS A 574 2.44 -11.74 10.10
N ILE A 575 2.27 -11.67 8.81
CA ILE A 575 2.09 -10.41 8.10
C ILE A 575 0.61 -10.04 8.14
#